data_e6e36d2df15293c76c129f4adb7d2025
#
_entry.id   e6e36d2df15293c76c129f4adb7d2025
#
_cell.length_a   1.000
_cell.length_b   1.000
_cell.length_c   1.000
_cell.angle_alpha   90.00
_cell.angle_beta   90.00
_cell.angle_gamma   90.00
#
_symmetry.space_group_name_H-M   'P 1'
#
loop_
_entity.id
_entity.type
_entity.pdbx_description
1 polymer ?
#
loop_
_entity_poly.entity_id
_entity_poly.type
_entity_poly.pdbx_seq_one_letter_code
_entity_poly.pdbx_strand_id
1 'polypeptide(L)'
;MWADGHVERQDEAKAVTARGSVVSMVNARKQTCDADTLGSRKQPRVSFMPESVAGLQQLAPYVLGRARRGVVGSSRFAQRLRSALLDAARDTQRRPVLISGEPGLEKDNLAALIHYGSPERRELLVRLDASALKGHARPLLEQLATSSLLVSGMDRVEPSLRHKLIAMAQGDQPGFSGRVLFTSEAAIAELDGLVQIIRVPPLRVRRADLGDWLRYRLRLQSQELGWTQPPTLADAVVRRLQNHVFAYNLWELVAMVD
;
A
#
# COMPACT_ATOMS: atom_id res chain seq x y z
N MET A 1 -5.56 -55.36 22.90
CA MET A 1 -4.46 -55.29 23.89
C MET A 1 -3.73 -54.02 23.66
N TRP A 2 -3.82 -53.09 24.67
CA TRP A 2 -3.13 -51.84 24.86
C TRP A 2 -3.57 -50.67 23.93
N ALA A 3 -4.29 -49.72 24.37
CA ALA A 3 -4.35 -48.77 25.52
C ALA A 3 -3.90 -47.36 25.13
N ASP A 4 -4.82 -46.46 25.15
CA ASP A 4 -4.88 -45.08 25.69
C ASP A 4 -3.72 -44.12 25.51
N GLY A 5 -4.10 -42.92 25.11
CA GLY A 5 -3.30 -41.71 25.19
C GLY A 5 -4.06 -40.45 24.74
N HIS A 6 -5.05 -40.02 25.54
CA HIS A 6 -5.62 -38.67 25.52
C HIS A 6 -4.53 -37.63 25.74
N VAL A 7 -4.48 -36.60 24.89
CA VAL A 7 -4.04 -35.25 25.26
C VAL A 7 -4.95 -34.26 24.59
N GLU A 8 -5.89 -33.74 25.34
CA GLU A 8 -6.55 -32.45 25.06
C GLU A 8 -5.52 -31.31 25.07
N ARG A 9 -5.53 -30.50 24.07
CA ARG A 9 -5.10 -29.09 24.19
C ARG A 9 -6.11 -28.20 23.49
N GLN A 10 -6.88 -27.52 24.32
CA GLN A 10 -7.63 -26.32 24.00
C GLN A 10 -6.65 -25.25 23.58
N ASP A 11 -6.77 -24.78 22.35
CA ASP A 11 -6.26 -23.47 21.96
C ASP A 11 -7.42 -22.63 21.44
N GLU A 12 -7.84 -21.70 22.31
CA GLU A 12 -8.80 -20.65 22.03
C GLU A 12 -8.25 -19.75 20.90
N ALA A 13 -8.89 -19.82 19.74
CA ALA A 13 -8.68 -18.88 18.66
C ALA A 13 -9.31 -17.52 19.01
N LYS A 14 -8.50 -16.58 19.50
CA LYS A 14 -8.90 -15.17 19.59
C LYS A 14 -8.88 -14.54 18.20
N ALA A 15 -10.08 -14.33 17.65
CA ALA A 15 -10.28 -13.46 16.50
C ALA A 15 -9.96 -12.01 16.91
N VAL A 16 -8.82 -11.50 16.44
CA VAL A 16 -8.45 -10.08 16.59
C VAL A 16 -8.95 -9.32 15.40
N THR A 17 -10.05 -8.61 15.57
CA THR A 17 -10.58 -7.65 14.59
C THR A 17 -9.61 -6.47 14.42
N ALA A 18 -9.31 -6.14 13.16
CA ALA A 18 -8.34 -5.12 12.74
C ALA A 18 -8.63 -3.67 13.19
N ARG A 19 -9.65 -3.44 14.03
CA ARG A 19 -9.97 -2.12 14.59
C ARG A 19 -9.24 -1.80 15.90
N GLY A 20 -8.60 -2.77 16.55
CA GLY A 20 -7.91 -2.59 17.82
C GLY A 20 -6.47 -2.07 17.72
N SER A 21 -5.79 -2.26 16.59
CA SER A 21 -4.34 -1.99 16.47
C SER A 21 -3.95 -0.52 16.45
N VAL A 22 -4.77 0.37 15.89
CA VAL A 22 -4.41 1.80 15.74
C VAL A 22 -4.58 2.54 17.06
N VAL A 23 -5.59 2.19 17.85
CA VAL A 23 -5.85 2.82 19.16
C VAL A 23 -4.85 2.36 20.22
N SER A 24 -4.35 1.14 20.14
CA SER A 24 -3.37 0.59 21.08
C SER A 24 -1.97 1.24 20.96
N MET A 25 -1.55 1.65 19.75
CA MET A 25 -0.25 2.32 19.56
C MET A 25 -0.23 3.75 20.11
N VAL A 26 -1.37 4.43 20.18
CA VAL A 26 -1.46 5.80 20.73
C VAL A 26 -1.42 5.77 22.27
N ASN A 27 -1.95 4.72 22.90
CA ASN A 27 -1.99 4.61 24.36
C ASN A 27 -0.72 4.02 25.00
N ALA A 28 0.12 3.30 24.27
CA ALA A 28 1.36 2.72 24.80
C ALA A 28 2.47 3.74 25.10
N ARG A 29 2.33 5.01 24.67
CA ARG A 29 3.28 6.10 25.00
C ARG A 29 2.93 6.93 26.23
N LYS A 30 1.89 6.58 26.98
CA LYS A 30 1.45 7.33 28.17
C LYS A 30 1.91 6.77 29.52
N GLN A 31 2.63 5.68 29.56
CA GLN A 31 3.05 5.07 30.84
C GLN A 31 4.55 4.78 30.87
N THR A 32 5.37 5.80 30.97
CA THR A 32 6.69 5.72 31.66
C THR A 32 7.28 7.13 31.70
N CYS A 33 7.08 7.83 32.77
CA CYS A 33 7.97 8.90 33.29
C CYS A 33 7.40 9.42 34.62
N ASP A 34 7.63 8.63 35.66
CA ASP A 34 7.71 9.15 37.03
C ASP A 34 8.93 8.51 37.67
N ALA A 35 9.97 9.28 37.85
CA ALA A 35 10.96 9.12 38.92
C ALA A 35 11.81 10.39 38.98
N ASP A 36 11.66 11.12 40.07
CA ASP A 36 12.42 12.25 40.51
C ASP A 36 13.92 12.02 40.57
N THR A 37 14.75 13.01 40.23
CA THR A 37 15.58 13.83 41.11
C THR A 37 16.82 14.44 40.39
N LEU A 38 16.99 15.74 40.63
CA LEU A 38 18.25 16.52 40.60
C LEU A 38 18.83 17.04 39.29
N GLY A 39 18.86 18.37 39.19
CA GLY A 39 19.82 19.09 38.36
C GLY A 39 19.23 20.08 37.36
N SER A 40 18.99 21.30 37.80
CA SER A 40 18.66 22.48 37.01
C SER A 40 19.56 22.63 35.78
N ARG A 41 19.07 22.26 34.61
CA ARG A 41 19.44 22.81 33.31
C ARG A 41 18.13 22.98 32.52
N LYS A 42 17.79 24.24 32.22
CA LYS A 42 16.67 24.59 31.34
C LYS A 42 16.90 23.94 29.99
N GLN A 43 16.32 22.77 29.79
CA GLN A 43 16.13 22.20 28.46
C GLN A 43 14.95 22.94 27.82
N PRO A 44 15.01 23.28 26.52
CA PRO A 44 13.86 23.81 25.83
C PRO A 44 12.74 22.78 25.91
N ARG A 45 11.61 23.14 26.54
CA ARG A 45 10.37 22.36 26.46
C ARG A 45 10.03 22.27 25.00
N VAL A 46 10.25 21.14 24.36
CA VAL A 46 9.58 20.79 23.11
C VAL A 46 8.11 20.66 23.49
N SER A 47 7.39 21.74 23.27
CA SER A 47 5.94 21.74 23.38
C SER A 47 5.42 20.78 22.33
N PHE A 48 4.96 19.60 22.73
CA PHE A 48 4.21 18.71 21.86
C PHE A 48 2.93 19.48 21.49
N MET A 49 2.91 20.02 20.28
CA MET A 49 1.79 20.78 19.79
C MET A 49 0.54 19.91 19.71
N PRO A 50 -0.59 20.27 20.33
CA PRO A 50 -1.86 19.54 20.18
C PRO A 50 -2.35 19.47 18.72
N GLU A 51 -1.89 20.37 17.86
CA GLU A 51 -2.16 20.35 16.41
C GLU A 51 -1.67 19.07 15.69
N SER A 52 -0.59 18.45 16.15
CA SER A 52 -0.07 17.21 15.53
C SER A 52 -0.99 16.00 15.76
N VAL A 53 -1.66 15.93 16.90
CA VAL A 53 -2.57 14.82 17.23
C VAL A 53 -3.89 14.95 16.47
N ALA A 54 -4.41 16.16 16.34
CA ALA A 54 -5.63 16.42 15.57
C ALA A 54 -5.41 16.15 14.07
N GLY A 55 -4.26 16.55 13.52
CA GLY A 55 -3.90 16.27 12.13
C GLY A 55 -3.79 14.76 11.85
N LEU A 56 -3.15 13.98 12.75
CA LEU A 56 -3.06 12.54 12.61
C LEU A 56 -4.43 11.86 12.64
N GLN A 57 -5.37 12.34 13.45
CA GLN A 57 -6.75 11.82 13.49
C GLN A 57 -7.48 12.08 12.17
N GLN A 58 -7.29 13.23 11.53
CA GLN A 58 -7.88 13.55 10.24
C GLN A 58 -7.29 12.72 9.10
N LEU A 59 -6.02 12.36 9.16
CA LEU A 59 -5.37 11.50 8.18
C LEU A 59 -5.70 10.02 8.33
N ALA A 60 -6.13 9.57 9.52
CA ALA A 60 -6.36 8.15 9.84
C ALA A 60 -7.24 7.39 8.81
N PRO A 61 -8.35 7.96 8.28
CA PRO A 61 -9.19 7.28 7.29
C PRO A 61 -8.47 7.01 5.95
N TYR A 62 -7.40 7.75 5.68
CA TYR A 62 -6.64 7.69 4.43
C TYR A 62 -5.34 6.91 4.55
N VAL A 63 -5.01 6.42 5.74
CA VAL A 63 -3.78 5.66 5.96
C VAL A 63 -3.89 4.28 5.33
N LEU A 64 -2.95 3.96 4.46
CA LEU A 64 -2.77 2.64 3.90
C LEU A 64 -1.79 1.83 4.78
N GLY A 65 -2.31 0.92 5.60
CA GLY A 65 -1.56 0.27 6.67
C GLY A 65 -0.44 -0.67 6.23
N ARG A 66 -0.55 -1.34 5.07
CA ARG A 66 0.47 -2.23 4.49
C ARG A 66 0.11 -2.64 3.08
N ALA A 67 1.07 -3.17 2.35
CA ALA A 67 0.79 -3.85 1.10
C ALA A 67 -0.01 -5.15 1.35
N ARG A 68 -1.03 -5.39 0.56
CA ARG A 68 -1.89 -6.58 0.70
C ARG A 68 -1.14 -7.85 0.34
N ARG A 69 -0.24 -7.77 -0.64
CA ARG A 69 0.58 -8.89 -1.14
C ARG A 69 1.78 -8.39 -1.95
N GLY A 70 2.74 -9.27 -2.20
CA GLY A 70 3.80 -9.07 -3.17
C GLY A 70 3.32 -9.18 -4.63
N VAL A 71 4.25 -9.07 -5.57
CA VAL A 71 3.99 -9.31 -6.99
C VAL A 71 3.81 -10.80 -7.23
N VAL A 72 2.64 -11.22 -7.69
CA VAL A 72 2.33 -12.61 -8.04
C VAL A 72 2.76 -12.87 -9.49
N GLY A 73 3.31 -14.06 -9.74
CA GLY A 73 3.75 -14.53 -11.05
C GLY A 73 5.24 -14.87 -11.11
N SER A 74 5.59 -15.71 -12.09
CA SER A 74 6.95 -16.18 -12.33
C SER A 74 7.54 -15.70 -13.67
N SER A 75 6.73 -15.02 -14.50
CA SER A 75 7.14 -14.52 -15.80
C SER A 75 8.28 -13.49 -15.71
N ARG A 76 8.96 -13.26 -16.85
CA ARG A 76 9.96 -12.19 -16.97
C ARG A 76 9.37 -10.81 -16.63
N PHE A 77 8.08 -10.60 -16.90
CA PHE A 77 7.40 -9.34 -16.55
C PHE A 77 7.24 -9.20 -15.04
N ALA A 78 6.82 -10.26 -14.34
CA ALA A 78 6.72 -10.25 -12.88
C ALA A 78 8.09 -10.06 -12.22
N GLN A 79 9.14 -10.68 -12.75
CA GLN A 79 10.51 -10.51 -12.27
C GLN A 79 11.01 -9.07 -12.44
N ARG A 80 10.84 -8.49 -13.65
CA ARG A 80 11.20 -7.09 -13.92
C ARG A 80 10.42 -6.11 -13.04
N LEU A 81 9.14 -6.36 -12.83
CA LEU A 81 8.31 -5.52 -11.95
C LEU A 81 8.82 -5.57 -10.50
N ARG A 82 9.15 -6.78 -9.97
CA ARG A 82 9.76 -6.91 -8.63
C ARG A 82 11.06 -6.13 -8.53
N SER A 83 11.95 -6.25 -9.54
CA SER A 83 13.21 -5.50 -9.56
C SER A 83 12.95 -4.00 -9.53
N ALA A 84 12.09 -3.49 -10.41
CA ALA A 84 11.79 -2.06 -10.48
C ALA A 84 11.20 -1.51 -9.17
N LEU A 85 10.31 -2.28 -8.51
CA LEU A 85 9.75 -1.89 -7.20
C LEU A 85 10.82 -1.89 -6.10
N LEU A 86 11.72 -2.89 -6.12
CA LEU A 86 12.81 -2.98 -5.16
C LEU A 86 13.84 -1.87 -5.34
N ASP A 87 14.18 -1.53 -6.58
CA ASP A 87 15.09 -0.44 -6.92
C ASP A 87 14.48 0.90 -6.46
N ALA A 88 13.18 1.11 -6.70
CA ALA A 88 12.47 2.28 -6.21
C ALA A 88 12.41 2.33 -4.66
N ALA A 89 12.22 1.20 -4.00
CA ALA A 89 12.19 1.13 -2.53
C ALA A 89 13.56 1.43 -1.91
N ARG A 90 14.65 1.05 -2.58
CA ARG A 90 16.03 1.25 -2.13
C ARG A 90 16.63 2.60 -2.54
N ASP A 91 15.90 3.40 -3.31
CA ASP A 91 16.38 4.70 -3.77
C ASP A 91 16.59 5.67 -2.61
N THR A 92 17.85 5.93 -2.28
CA THR A 92 18.27 6.84 -1.20
C THR A 92 17.93 8.30 -1.49
N GLN A 93 17.77 8.67 -2.76
CA GLN A 93 17.36 10.01 -3.15
C GLN A 93 15.85 10.23 -2.97
N ARG A 94 15.09 9.17 -2.67
CA ARG A 94 13.64 9.24 -2.42
C ARG A 94 12.87 9.88 -3.59
N ARG A 95 13.37 9.67 -4.83
CA ARG A 95 12.72 10.22 -6.01
C ARG A 95 11.25 9.85 -6.05
N PRO A 96 10.37 10.75 -6.50
CA PRO A 96 8.97 10.43 -6.67
C PRO A 96 8.80 9.34 -7.73
N VAL A 97 7.78 8.51 -7.57
CA VAL A 97 7.52 7.36 -8.46
C VAL A 97 6.12 7.47 -9.06
N LEU A 98 6.00 7.26 -10.36
CA LEU A 98 4.73 7.07 -11.05
C LEU A 98 4.58 5.60 -11.43
N ILE A 99 3.54 4.96 -10.91
CA ILE A 99 3.13 3.61 -11.32
C ILE A 99 2.00 3.75 -12.33
N SER A 100 2.27 3.45 -13.60
CA SER A 100 1.32 3.61 -14.69
C SER A 100 0.86 2.26 -15.24
N GLY A 101 -0.38 2.19 -15.69
CA GLY A 101 -0.97 0.99 -16.31
C GLY A 101 -2.48 1.01 -16.25
N GLU A 102 -3.10 0.09 -16.95
CA GLU A 102 -4.55 -0.04 -17.09
C GLU A 102 -5.29 -0.18 -15.74
N PRO A 103 -6.61 0.02 -15.72
CA PRO A 103 -7.43 -0.26 -14.54
C PRO A 103 -7.32 -1.73 -14.12
N GLY A 104 -7.57 -2.01 -12.84
CA GLY A 104 -7.54 -3.36 -12.29
C GLY A 104 -6.17 -3.97 -12.07
N LEU A 105 -5.07 -3.22 -12.21
CA LEU A 105 -3.71 -3.69 -11.97
C LEU A 105 -3.20 -3.48 -10.53
N GLU A 106 -4.08 -3.00 -9.64
CA GLU A 106 -3.80 -2.78 -8.21
C GLU A 106 -2.52 -1.95 -7.95
N LYS A 107 -2.38 -0.87 -8.71
CA LYS A 107 -1.23 0.04 -8.65
C LYS A 107 -0.96 0.59 -7.24
N ASP A 108 -2.02 0.83 -6.45
CA ASP A 108 -1.89 1.31 -5.06
C ASP A 108 -1.19 0.28 -4.16
N ASN A 109 -1.43 -1.03 -4.39
CA ASN A 109 -0.72 -2.09 -3.68
C ASN A 109 0.77 -2.11 -4.05
N LEU A 110 1.11 -1.81 -5.30
CA LEU A 110 2.52 -1.72 -5.74
C LEU A 110 3.21 -0.50 -5.13
N ALA A 111 2.51 0.64 -5.01
CA ALA A 111 3.00 1.81 -4.30
C ALA A 111 3.25 1.51 -2.81
N ALA A 112 2.35 0.77 -2.17
CA ALA A 112 2.53 0.31 -0.80
C ALA A 112 3.77 -0.60 -0.66
N LEU A 113 4.07 -1.47 -1.63
CA LEU A 113 5.29 -2.28 -1.62
C LEU A 113 6.56 -1.42 -1.65
N ILE A 114 6.57 -0.32 -2.41
CA ILE A 114 7.69 0.62 -2.43
C ILE A 114 7.85 1.27 -1.06
N HIS A 115 6.78 1.86 -0.52
CA HIS A 115 6.83 2.55 0.78
C HIS A 115 7.27 1.62 1.92
N TYR A 116 6.60 0.46 2.07
CA TYR A 116 6.93 -0.49 3.15
C TYR A 116 8.23 -1.27 2.94
N GLY A 117 8.77 -1.26 1.72
CA GLY A 117 10.10 -1.79 1.40
C GLY A 117 11.23 -0.78 1.58
N SER A 118 10.93 0.49 1.87
CA SER A 118 11.85 1.61 1.97
C SER A 118 12.14 2.04 3.42
N PRO A 119 13.09 2.94 3.67
CA PRO A 119 13.32 3.53 4.99
C PRO A 119 12.09 4.26 5.55
N GLU A 120 11.23 4.81 4.67
CA GLU A 120 9.99 5.53 5.02
C GLU A 120 8.91 4.62 5.63
N ARG A 121 9.10 3.31 5.70
CA ARG A 121 8.13 2.34 6.28
C ARG A 121 7.67 2.65 7.71
N ARG A 122 8.37 3.53 8.43
CA ARG A 122 8.01 3.97 9.78
C ARG A 122 7.08 5.17 9.78
N GLU A 123 6.99 5.87 8.66
CA GLU A 123 6.09 6.99 8.45
C GLU A 123 4.72 6.48 7.95
N LEU A 124 3.70 7.33 8.02
CA LEU A 124 2.40 6.98 7.45
C LEU A 124 2.46 7.00 5.92
N LEU A 125 1.76 6.08 5.28
CA LEU A 125 1.43 6.16 3.86
C LEU A 125 -0.02 6.64 3.74
N VAL A 126 -0.20 7.91 3.37
CA VAL A 126 -1.52 8.52 3.18
C VAL A 126 -1.93 8.41 1.72
N ARG A 127 -3.05 7.73 1.45
CA ARG A 127 -3.60 7.54 0.12
C ARG A 127 -4.74 8.54 -0.11
N LEU A 128 -4.58 9.40 -1.09
CA LEU A 128 -5.63 10.30 -1.55
C LEU A 128 -5.93 10.03 -3.03
N ASP A 129 -7.18 9.79 -3.36
CA ASP A 129 -7.60 9.65 -4.75
C ASP A 129 -8.05 10.99 -5.34
N ALA A 130 -8.13 11.05 -6.68
CA ALA A 130 -8.50 12.27 -7.39
C ALA A 130 -9.87 12.81 -7.00
N SER A 131 -10.81 11.95 -6.57
CA SER A 131 -12.15 12.38 -6.15
C SER A 131 -12.11 13.01 -4.77
N ALA A 132 -11.39 12.43 -3.82
CA ALA A 132 -11.19 12.98 -2.49
C ALA A 132 -10.44 14.34 -2.55
N LEU A 133 -9.46 14.45 -3.44
CA LEU A 133 -8.69 15.68 -3.65
C LEU A 133 -9.50 16.83 -4.27
N LYS A 134 -10.57 16.54 -5.00
CA LYS A 134 -11.53 17.57 -5.48
C LYS A 134 -12.36 18.18 -4.36
N GLY A 135 -12.53 17.48 -3.24
CA GLY A 135 -13.39 17.86 -2.13
C GLY A 135 -12.62 18.03 -0.80
N HIS A 136 -13.14 17.35 0.20
CA HIS A 136 -12.76 17.47 1.60
C HIS A 136 -11.31 17.09 1.95
N ALA A 137 -10.63 16.29 1.11
CA ALA A 137 -9.27 15.86 1.40
C ALA A 137 -8.18 16.85 0.96
N ARG A 138 -8.53 17.88 0.19
CA ARG A 138 -7.54 18.88 -0.28
C ARG A 138 -6.80 19.60 0.86
N PRO A 139 -7.47 20.03 1.96
CA PRO A 139 -6.78 20.65 3.10
C PRO A 139 -5.82 19.72 3.83
N LEU A 140 -6.00 18.39 3.71
CA LEU A 140 -5.14 17.39 4.34
C LEU A 140 -3.72 17.41 3.79
N LEU A 141 -3.49 17.96 2.58
CA LEU A 141 -2.15 18.09 2.00
C LEU A 141 -1.20 18.90 2.87
N GLU A 142 -1.73 19.83 3.66
CA GLU A 142 -0.94 20.70 4.56
C GLU A 142 -0.58 20.00 5.87
N GLN A 143 -1.22 18.87 6.16
CA GLN A 143 -1.05 18.11 7.40
C GLN A 143 -0.11 16.90 7.23
N LEU A 144 0.40 16.66 6.03
CA LEU A 144 1.17 15.45 5.72
C LEU A 144 2.54 15.41 6.42
N ALA A 145 3.18 16.54 6.62
CA ALA A 145 4.50 16.68 7.24
C ALA A 145 5.53 15.68 6.69
N THR A 146 5.91 14.65 7.47
CA THR A 146 6.85 13.58 7.07
C THR A 146 6.17 12.38 6.42
N SER A 147 4.84 12.32 6.43
CA SER A 147 4.08 11.20 5.87
C SER A 147 4.31 11.06 4.37
N SER A 148 4.44 9.85 3.86
CA SER A 148 4.45 9.62 2.42
C SER A 148 3.05 9.81 1.84
N LEU A 149 2.97 10.45 0.68
CA LEU A 149 1.72 10.67 -0.05
C LEU A 149 1.60 9.73 -1.24
N LEU A 150 0.51 8.99 -1.32
CA LEU A 150 0.10 8.24 -2.51
C LEU A 150 -1.09 8.95 -3.17
N VAL A 151 -0.89 9.49 -4.36
CA VAL A 151 -1.97 10.06 -5.18
C VAL A 151 -2.47 9.01 -6.15
N SER A 152 -3.70 8.53 -5.94
CA SER A 152 -4.34 7.54 -6.82
C SER A 152 -5.10 8.22 -7.95
N GLY A 153 -4.75 7.87 -9.20
CA GLY A 153 -5.40 8.42 -10.40
C GLY A 153 -4.97 9.85 -10.69
N MET A 154 -3.67 10.09 -10.74
CA MET A 154 -3.08 11.41 -11.01
C MET A 154 -3.55 12.01 -12.35
N ASP A 155 -3.86 11.15 -13.34
CA ASP A 155 -4.44 11.54 -14.63
C ASP A 155 -5.83 12.20 -14.51
N ARG A 156 -6.56 11.92 -13.43
CA ARG A 156 -7.90 12.48 -13.15
C ARG A 156 -7.88 13.68 -12.21
N VAL A 157 -6.71 14.07 -11.71
CA VAL A 157 -6.54 15.25 -10.88
C VAL A 157 -6.63 16.51 -11.72
N GLU A 158 -7.28 17.54 -11.21
CA GLU A 158 -7.38 18.85 -11.85
C GLU A 158 -6.00 19.47 -12.12
N PRO A 159 -5.76 20.11 -13.28
CA PRO A 159 -4.44 20.65 -13.63
C PRO A 159 -3.82 21.58 -12.59
N SER A 160 -4.58 22.49 -11.99
CA SER A 160 -4.09 23.41 -10.96
C SER A 160 -3.55 22.68 -9.71
N LEU A 161 -4.26 21.64 -9.28
CA LEU A 161 -3.85 20.81 -8.16
C LEU A 161 -2.69 19.87 -8.55
N ARG A 162 -2.67 19.41 -9.81
CA ARG A 162 -1.59 18.57 -10.33
C ARG A 162 -0.24 19.29 -10.23
N HIS A 163 -0.17 20.57 -10.61
CA HIS A 163 1.04 21.38 -10.44
C HIS A 163 1.49 21.45 -8.98
N LYS A 164 0.55 21.66 -8.03
CA LYS A 164 0.87 21.63 -6.59
C LYS A 164 1.45 20.30 -6.15
N LEU A 165 0.87 19.19 -6.58
CA LEU A 165 1.35 17.85 -6.25
C LEU A 165 2.73 17.54 -6.85
N ILE A 166 3.01 18.06 -8.04
CA ILE A 166 4.32 17.97 -8.68
C ILE A 166 5.35 18.78 -7.88
N ALA A 167 5.04 20.00 -7.49
CA ALA A 167 5.90 20.83 -6.63
C ALA A 167 6.18 20.14 -5.29
N MET A 168 5.17 19.52 -4.66
CA MET A 168 5.38 18.70 -3.46
C MET A 168 6.36 17.55 -3.71
N ALA A 169 6.25 16.89 -4.86
CA ALA A 169 7.11 15.77 -5.23
C ALA A 169 8.56 16.21 -5.48
N GLN A 170 8.78 17.45 -5.90
CA GLN A 170 10.10 18.05 -6.12
C GLN A 170 10.71 18.64 -4.83
N GLY A 171 9.95 18.68 -3.73
CA GLY A 171 10.40 19.25 -2.44
C GLY A 171 10.15 20.75 -2.31
N ASP A 172 9.39 21.34 -3.23
CA ASP A 172 9.12 22.78 -3.26
C ASP A 172 7.98 23.22 -2.33
N GLN A 173 7.42 22.28 -1.55
CA GLN A 173 6.34 22.57 -0.60
C GLN A 173 6.88 22.74 0.83
N PRO A 174 6.85 23.95 1.41
CA PRO A 174 7.25 24.16 2.79
C PRO A 174 6.44 23.30 3.77
N GLY A 175 7.13 22.72 4.77
CA GLY A 175 6.49 21.89 5.79
C GLY A 175 6.19 20.44 5.36
N PHE A 176 6.42 20.07 4.10
CA PHE A 176 6.31 18.71 3.61
C PHE A 176 7.69 18.12 3.30
N SER A 177 8.00 16.98 3.90
CA SER A 177 9.26 16.25 3.64
C SER A 177 9.04 14.76 3.35
N GLY A 178 7.78 14.37 3.16
CA GLY A 178 7.39 13.00 2.81
C GLY A 178 7.78 12.64 1.37
N ARG A 179 7.75 11.36 1.04
CA ARG A 179 7.92 10.88 -0.33
C ARG A 179 6.58 10.89 -1.05
N VAL A 180 6.57 11.28 -2.33
CA VAL A 180 5.35 11.25 -3.15
C VAL A 180 5.39 10.07 -4.11
N LEU A 181 4.29 9.31 -4.14
CA LEU A 181 4.04 8.22 -5.06
C LEU A 181 2.77 8.54 -5.85
N PHE A 182 2.78 8.27 -7.14
CA PHE A 182 1.63 8.50 -8.02
C PHE A 182 1.17 7.19 -8.65
N THR A 183 -0.14 7.07 -8.89
CA THR A 183 -0.67 6.08 -9.83
C THR A 183 -1.46 6.76 -10.94
N SER A 184 -1.45 6.18 -12.15
CA SER A 184 -2.15 6.71 -13.31
C SER A 184 -2.56 5.60 -14.26
N GLU A 185 -3.63 5.84 -15.02
CA GLU A 185 -4.08 4.97 -16.11
C GLU A 185 -3.61 5.52 -17.48
N ALA A 186 -3.42 6.82 -17.57
CA ALA A 186 -2.88 7.50 -18.75
C ALA A 186 -1.47 8.03 -18.53
N ALA A 187 -0.77 8.34 -19.61
CA ALA A 187 0.48 9.07 -19.54
C ALA A 187 0.24 10.51 -19.07
N ILE A 188 1.19 11.04 -18.31
CA ILE A 188 1.15 12.40 -17.77
C ILE A 188 2.45 13.07 -18.18
N ALA A 189 2.38 13.87 -19.24
CA ALA A 189 3.55 14.52 -19.83
C ALA A 189 4.30 15.44 -18.83
N GLU A 190 3.58 16.08 -17.92
CA GLU A 190 4.15 16.95 -16.89
C GLU A 190 5.05 16.22 -15.89
N LEU A 191 4.98 14.88 -15.83
CA LEU A 191 5.82 14.05 -14.95
C LEU A 191 7.05 13.48 -15.69
N ASP A 192 7.15 13.62 -17.00
CA ASP A 192 8.26 13.09 -17.77
C ASP A 192 9.59 13.73 -17.34
N GLY A 193 10.56 12.87 -17.04
CA GLY A 193 11.87 13.30 -16.53
C GLY A 193 11.90 13.74 -15.07
N LEU A 194 10.76 13.97 -14.42
CA LEU A 194 10.68 14.41 -13.02
C LEU A 194 10.53 13.24 -12.03
N VAL A 195 10.00 12.12 -12.48
CA VAL A 195 9.69 10.96 -11.63
C VAL A 195 10.25 9.66 -12.21
N GLN A 196 10.49 8.69 -11.37
CA GLN A 196 10.77 7.33 -11.83
C GLN A 196 9.46 6.68 -12.29
N ILE A 197 9.40 6.23 -13.55
CA ILE A 197 8.19 5.62 -14.11
C ILE A 197 8.29 4.10 -14.06
N ILE A 198 7.32 3.45 -13.43
CA ILE A 198 7.15 1.99 -13.40
C ILE A 198 5.89 1.65 -14.17
N ARG A 199 6.04 1.05 -15.36
CA ARG A 199 4.92 0.59 -16.19
C ARG A 199 4.52 -0.82 -15.83
N VAL A 200 3.24 -1.01 -15.47
CA VAL A 200 2.67 -2.31 -15.12
C VAL A 200 2.01 -2.91 -16.35
N PRO A 201 2.52 -4.02 -16.88
CA PRO A 201 1.93 -4.64 -18.06
C PRO A 201 0.56 -5.23 -17.75
N PRO A 202 -0.41 -5.11 -18.66
CA PRO A 202 -1.73 -5.72 -18.51
C PRO A 202 -1.65 -7.25 -18.50
N LEU A 203 -2.66 -7.90 -17.92
CA LEU A 203 -2.66 -9.35 -17.72
C LEU A 203 -2.59 -10.12 -19.06
N ARG A 204 -3.19 -9.58 -20.14
CA ARG A 204 -3.12 -10.17 -21.49
C ARG A 204 -1.71 -10.26 -22.08
N VAL A 205 -0.78 -9.43 -21.62
CA VAL A 205 0.64 -9.47 -22.05
C VAL A 205 1.46 -10.46 -21.22
N ARG A 206 1.03 -10.70 -19.97
CA ARG A 206 1.73 -11.60 -19.04
C ARG A 206 0.92 -12.88 -18.72
N ARG A 207 0.34 -13.49 -19.75
CA ARG A 207 -0.53 -14.68 -19.62
C ARG A 207 0.13 -15.86 -18.89
N ALA A 208 1.46 -15.93 -18.93
CA ALA A 208 2.21 -16.94 -18.18
C ALA A 208 2.00 -16.86 -16.66
N ASP A 209 1.68 -15.68 -16.13
CA ASP A 209 1.42 -15.47 -14.70
C ASP A 209 -0.01 -15.87 -14.28
N LEU A 210 -0.90 -16.13 -15.24
CA LEU A 210 -2.32 -16.39 -14.96
C LEU A 210 -2.55 -17.57 -14.03
N GLY A 211 -1.82 -18.69 -14.25
CA GLY A 211 -1.89 -19.85 -13.37
C GLY A 211 -1.49 -19.55 -11.93
N ASP A 212 -0.45 -18.72 -11.75
CA ASP A 212 0.01 -18.32 -10.43
C ASP A 212 -1.02 -17.43 -9.73
N TRP A 213 -1.65 -16.50 -10.48
CA TRP A 213 -2.73 -15.65 -9.97
C TRP A 213 -3.97 -16.44 -9.55
N LEU A 214 -4.40 -17.40 -10.38
CA LEU A 214 -5.55 -18.25 -10.06
C LEU A 214 -5.29 -19.10 -8.82
N ARG A 215 -4.11 -19.74 -8.71
CA ARG A 215 -3.73 -20.51 -7.51
C ARG A 215 -3.67 -19.62 -6.27
N TYR A 216 -3.13 -18.41 -6.42
CA TYR A 216 -3.09 -17.43 -5.33
C TYR A 216 -4.50 -17.06 -4.85
N ARG A 217 -5.42 -16.71 -5.77
CA ARG A 217 -6.80 -16.34 -5.42
C ARG A 217 -7.58 -17.50 -4.81
N LEU A 218 -7.52 -18.69 -5.40
CA LEU A 218 -8.15 -19.88 -4.85
C LEU A 218 -7.67 -20.21 -3.43
N ARG A 219 -6.39 -20.00 -3.14
CA ARG A 219 -5.85 -20.18 -1.79
C ARG A 219 -6.47 -19.17 -0.81
N LEU A 220 -6.56 -17.90 -1.19
CA LEU A 220 -7.18 -16.89 -0.34
C LEU A 220 -8.65 -17.20 -0.08
N GLN A 221 -9.40 -17.53 -1.12
CA GLN A 221 -10.81 -17.88 -1.01
C GLN A 221 -11.01 -19.12 -0.12
N SER A 222 -10.16 -20.14 -0.26
CA SER A 222 -10.20 -21.32 0.60
C SER A 222 -9.99 -20.97 2.07
N GLN A 223 -9.07 -20.04 2.36
CA GLN A 223 -8.85 -19.57 3.73
C GLN A 223 -10.06 -18.78 4.26
N GLU A 224 -10.68 -17.93 3.42
CA GLU A 224 -11.88 -17.17 3.77
C GLU A 224 -13.08 -18.08 4.05
N LEU A 225 -13.20 -19.20 3.31
CA LEU A 225 -14.27 -20.19 3.46
C LEU A 225 -13.96 -21.30 4.48
N GLY A 226 -12.79 -21.27 5.12
CA GLY A 226 -12.38 -22.28 6.10
C GLY A 226 -12.10 -23.67 5.51
N TRP A 227 -11.80 -23.77 4.22
CA TRP A 227 -11.45 -25.06 3.60
C TRP A 227 -10.04 -25.49 4.03
N THR A 228 -9.91 -26.77 4.31
CA THR A 228 -8.61 -27.36 4.71
C THR A 228 -7.57 -27.33 3.60
N GLN A 229 -8.01 -27.45 2.34
CA GLN A 229 -7.14 -27.40 1.18
C GLN A 229 -7.81 -26.61 0.04
N PRO A 230 -7.02 -25.80 -0.71
CA PRO A 230 -7.55 -25.13 -1.89
C PRO A 230 -7.87 -26.15 -2.99
N PRO A 231 -8.90 -25.89 -3.82
CA PRO A 231 -9.25 -26.74 -4.93
C PRO A 231 -8.08 -26.81 -5.94
N THR A 232 -7.93 -27.98 -6.56
CA THR A 232 -6.91 -28.20 -7.58
C THR A 232 -7.30 -27.47 -8.86
N LEU A 233 -6.42 -26.63 -9.37
CA LEU A 233 -6.61 -25.91 -10.62
C LEU A 233 -6.24 -26.81 -11.81
N ALA A 234 -7.22 -27.22 -12.61
CA ALA A 234 -6.97 -28.01 -13.81
C ALA A 234 -6.28 -27.17 -14.91
N ASP A 235 -5.28 -27.73 -15.56
CA ASP A 235 -4.54 -27.07 -16.66
C ASP A 235 -5.45 -26.65 -17.83
N ALA A 236 -6.52 -27.40 -18.09
CA ALA A 236 -7.50 -27.06 -19.12
C ALA A 236 -8.18 -25.70 -18.85
N VAL A 237 -8.48 -25.40 -17.58
CA VAL A 237 -9.05 -24.10 -17.15
C VAL A 237 -8.05 -22.98 -17.39
N VAL A 238 -6.79 -23.19 -16.98
CA VAL A 238 -5.73 -22.20 -17.21
C VAL A 238 -5.57 -21.91 -18.70
N ARG A 239 -5.47 -22.95 -19.55
CA ARG A 239 -5.37 -22.78 -21.01
C ARG A 239 -6.56 -22.03 -21.61
N ARG A 240 -7.78 -22.33 -21.16
CA ARG A 240 -8.98 -21.62 -21.63
C ARG A 240 -8.94 -20.14 -21.26
N LEU A 241 -8.56 -19.81 -20.03
CA LEU A 241 -8.48 -18.44 -19.56
C LEU A 241 -7.30 -17.67 -20.17
N GLN A 242 -6.24 -18.34 -20.59
CA GLN A 242 -5.13 -17.69 -21.31
C GLN A 242 -5.57 -17.02 -22.64
N ASN A 243 -6.68 -17.46 -23.24
CA ASN A 243 -7.25 -16.86 -24.44
C ASN A 243 -8.23 -15.73 -24.12
N HIS A 244 -8.58 -15.52 -22.86
CA HIS A 244 -9.47 -14.45 -22.43
C HIS A 244 -8.76 -13.09 -22.45
N VAL A 245 -9.50 -12.01 -22.76
CA VAL A 245 -8.93 -10.66 -22.96
C VAL A 245 -8.67 -9.93 -21.65
N PHE A 246 -9.38 -10.22 -20.57
CA PHE A 246 -9.26 -9.54 -19.27
C PHE A 246 -9.28 -8.01 -19.40
N ALA A 247 -10.40 -7.44 -19.84
CA ALA A 247 -10.55 -5.99 -20.03
C ALA A 247 -10.28 -5.19 -18.75
N TYR A 248 -10.64 -5.74 -17.60
CA TYR A 248 -10.38 -5.14 -16.28
C TYR A 248 -9.28 -5.87 -15.50
N ASN A 249 -8.39 -6.57 -16.19
CA ASN A 249 -7.20 -7.19 -15.62
C ASN A 249 -7.50 -8.08 -14.38
N LEU A 250 -6.85 -7.78 -13.23
CA LEU A 250 -6.99 -8.57 -12.01
C LEU A 250 -8.37 -8.42 -11.34
N TRP A 251 -9.06 -7.32 -11.52
CA TRP A 251 -10.42 -7.17 -10.99
C TRP A 251 -11.37 -8.18 -11.64
N GLU A 252 -11.28 -8.33 -12.97
CA GLU A 252 -12.09 -9.30 -13.70
C GLU A 252 -11.72 -10.74 -13.32
N LEU A 253 -10.40 -11.04 -13.21
CA LEU A 253 -9.93 -12.35 -12.77
C LEU A 253 -10.43 -12.71 -11.37
N VAL A 254 -10.42 -11.75 -10.43
CA VAL A 254 -10.94 -11.94 -9.07
C VAL A 254 -12.43 -12.23 -9.11
N ALA A 255 -13.21 -11.44 -9.85
CA ALA A 255 -14.65 -11.63 -9.98
C ALA A 255 -15.06 -12.97 -10.65
N MET A 256 -14.16 -13.60 -11.39
CA MET A 256 -14.37 -14.94 -11.96
C MET A 256 -14.13 -16.08 -10.96
N VAL A 257 -13.36 -15.83 -9.91
CA VAL A 257 -12.99 -16.85 -8.92
C VAL A 257 -13.90 -16.80 -7.69
N ASP A 258 -14.40 -15.61 -7.33
CA ASP A 258 -15.29 -15.37 -6.20
C ASP A 258 -16.72 -15.84 -6.49
#